data_9939e12a301543280a983f476999081f
#
_entry.id   9939e12a301543280a983f476999081f
#
_cell.length_a   1.000
_cell.length_b   1.000
_cell.length_c   1.000
_cell.angle_alpha   90.00
_cell.angle_beta   90.00
_cell.angle_gamma   90.00
#
_symmetry.space_group_name_H-M   'P 1'
#
loop_
_entity.id
_entity.type
_entity.pdbx_description
1 polymer ?
#
loop_
_entity_poly.entity_id
_entity_poly.type
_entity_poly.pdbx_seq_one_letter_code
_entity_poly.pdbx_strand_id
1 'polypeptide(L)'
;MNEIAELLSKMGSADEIFNFLKELLTESELSILSKRWRILKLLLEGKTQRDIAKELSVSLCKVTRGSKICKSPNAIVNKYLINGDNYNERNKKQYSANK
;
A
#
# COMPACT_ATOMS: atom_id res chain seq x y z
N MET A 1 -16.10 -6.65 -9.27
CA MET A 1 -14.88 -5.87 -9.00
C MET A 1 -14.41 -5.00 -10.15
N ASN A 2 -14.53 -5.48 -11.39
CA ASN A 2 -14.11 -4.67 -12.53
C ASN A 2 -14.84 -3.33 -12.60
N GLU A 3 -16.11 -3.35 -12.26
CA GLU A 3 -16.92 -2.15 -12.31
C GLU A 3 -16.41 -1.09 -11.33
N ILE A 4 -16.02 -1.53 -10.14
CA ILE A 4 -15.49 -0.62 -9.13
C ILE A 4 -14.16 -0.03 -9.62
N ALA A 5 -13.31 -0.88 -10.18
CA ALA A 5 -12.03 -0.43 -10.70
C ALA A 5 -12.22 0.60 -11.80
N GLU A 6 -13.17 0.37 -12.69
CA GLU A 6 -13.46 1.31 -13.76
C GLU A 6 -13.94 2.64 -13.20
N LEU A 7 -14.78 2.58 -12.18
CA LEU A 7 -15.28 3.79 -11.55
C LEU A 7 -14.15 4.59 -10.91
N LEU A 8 -13.26 3.91 -10.20
CA LEU A 8 -12.12 4.57 -9.57
C LEU A 8 -11.23 5.26 -10.61
N SER A 9 -11.07 4.62 -11.77
CA SER A 9 -10.21 5.18 -12.81
C SER A 9 -10.74 6.45 -13.41
N LYS A 10 -12.03 6.72 -13.23
CA LYS A 10 -12.66 7.93 -13.77
C LYS A 10 -12.62 9.09 -12.81
N MET A 11 -12.22 8.85 -11.57
CA MET A 11 -12.19 9.92 -10.57
C MET A 11 -10.97 10.78 -10.75
N GLY A 12 -11.15 12.09 -10.61
CA GLY A 12 -10.12 13.05 -10.96
C GLY A 12 -9.19 13.48 -9.84
N SER A 13 -9.47 13.07 -8.61
CA SER A 13 -8.64 13.50 -7.48
C SER A 13 -8.63 12.47 -6.37
N ALA A 14 -7.61 12.56 -5.53
CA ALA A 14 -7.52 11.69 -4.35
C ALA A 14 -8.68 11.94 -3.40
N ASP A 15 -9.11 13.19 -3.28
CA ASP A 15 -10.24 13.52 -2.41
C ASP A 15 -11.52 12.84 -2.87
N GLU A 16 -11.76 12.83 -4.15
CA GLU A 16 -12.95 12.21 -4.70
C GLU A 16 -12.92 10.70 -4.46
N ILE A 17 -11.77 10.08 -4.69
CA ILE A 17 -11.60 8.66 -4.44
C ILE A 17 -11.82 8.33 -2.99
N PHE A 18 -11.24 9.11 -2.09
CA PHE A 18 -11.39 8.88 -0.66
C PHE A 18 -12.85 9.02 -0.21
N ASN A 19 -13.53 10.04 -0.71
CA ASN A 19 -14.93 10.23 -0.37
C ASN A 19 -15.79 9.08 -0.87
N PHE A 20 -15.49 8.57 -2.05
CA PHE A 20 -16.19 7.40 -2.56
C PHE A 20 -15.96 6.17 -1.67
N LEU A 21 -14.71 5.97 -1.25
CA LEU A 21 -14.38 4.85 -0.39
C LEU A 21 -15.09 4.95 0.95
N LYS A 22 -15.24 6.17 1.48
CA LYS A 22 -15.96 6.36 2.73
C LYS A 22 -17.45 6.05 2.58
N GLU A 23 -17.98 6.25 1.39
CA GLU A 23 -19.39 5.89 1.14
C GLU A 23 -19.57 4.38 1.02
N LEU A 24 -18.57 3.72 0.46
CA LEU A 24 -18.67 2.30 0.15
C LEU A 24 -18.30 1.41 1.33
N LEU A 25 -17.33 1.84 2.14
CA LEU A 25 -16.74 1.02 3.19
C LEU A 25 -17.11 1.55 4.57
N THR A 26 -17.20 0.64 5.54
CA THR A 26 -17.36 1.04 6.94
C THR A 26 -16.03 1.59 7.46
N GLU A 27 -16.09 2.26 8.63
CA GLU A 27 -14.88 2.77 9.26
C GLU A 27 -13.91 1.64 9.57
N SER A 28 -14.44 0.50 10.00
CA SER A 28 -13.64 -0.67 10.29
C SER A 28 -12.90 -1.15 9.06
N GLU A 29 -13.62 -1.20 7.94
CA GLU A 29 -13.03 -1.65 6.68
C GLU A 29 -11.99 -0.67 6.17
N LEU A 30 -12.21 0.63 6.35
CA LEU A 30 -11.23 1.63 5.98
C LEU A 30 -9.95 1.48 6.80
N SER A 31 -10.11 1.20 8.09
CA SER A 31 -8.96 1.00 8.97
C SER A 31 -8.15 -0.22 8.54
N ILE A 32 -8.84 -1.31 8.21
CA ILE A 32 -8.18 -2.52 7.74
C ILE A 32 -7.42 -2.26 6.44
N LEU A 33 -8.07 -1.57 5.51
CA LEU A 33 -7.45 -1.25 4.23
C LEU A 33 -6.20 -0.40 4.44
N SER A 34 -6.30 0.60 5.31
CA SER A 34 -5.20 1.49 5.61
C SER A 34 -4.02 0.74 6.23
N LYS A 35 -4.30 -0.20 7.14
CA LYS A 35 -3.23 -0.99 7.76
C LYS A 35 -2.56 -1.91 6.76
N ARG A 36 -3.33 -2.51 5.85
CA ARG A 36 -2.75 -3.35 4.80
C ARG A 36 -1.78 -2.55 3.95
N TRP A 37 -2.15 -1.34 3.59
CA TRP A 37 -1.29 -0.47 2.82
C TRP A 37 -0.01 -0.13 3.61
N ARG A 38 -0.16 0.21 4.88
CA ARG A 38 0.99 0.55 5.71
C ARG A 38 1.97 -0.61 5.85
N ILE A 39 1.44 -1.83 5.95
CA ILE A 39 2.29 -3.01 6.01
C ILE A 39 3.18 -3.08 4.77
N LEU A 40 2.58 -2.95 3.59
CA LEU A 40 3.34 -3.03 2.36
C LEU A 40 4.38 -1.93 2.27
N LYS A 41 4.00 -0.73 2.66
CA LYS A 41 4.90 0.40 2.62
C LYS A 41 6.10 0.21 3.53
N LEU A 42 5.86 -0.23 4.75
CA LEU A 42 6.94 -0.43 5.72
C LEU A 42 7.86 -1.58 5.32
N LEU A 43 7.29 -2.63 4.73
CA LEU A 43 8.10 -3.73 4.23
C LEU A 43 9.06 -3.26 3.14
N LEU A 44 8.57 -2.44 2.22
CA LEU A 44 9.41 -1.94 1.14
C LEU A 44 10.42 -0.92 1.62
N GLU A 45 10.19 -0.33 2.79
CA GLU A 45 11.18 0.55 3.43
C GLU A 45 12.26 -0.22 4.17
N GLY A 46 12.10 -1.54 4.27
CA GLY A 46 13.13 -2.37 4.90
C GLY A 46 12.89 -2.74 6.34
N LYS A 47 11.74 -2.39 6.91
CA LYS A 47 11.46 -2.76 8.29
C LYS A 47 11.23 -4.25 8.42
N THR A 48 11.61 -4.81 9.57
CA THR A 48 11.39 -6.23 9.83
C THR A 48 9.92 -6.52 10.05
N GLN A 49 9.53 -7.76 9.77
CA GLN A 49 8.14 -8.15 9.95
C GLN A 49 7.69 -8.00 11.41
N ARG A 50 8.56 -8.33 12.34
CA ARG A 50 8.23 -8.22 13.76
C ARG A 50 8.00 -6.77 14.17
N ASP A 51 8.85 -5.88 13.72
CA ASP A 51 8.71 -4.46 14.06
C ASP A 51 7.41 -3.89 13.49
N ILE A 52 7.08 -4.30 12.28
CA ILE A 52 5.84 -3.83 11.65
C ILE A 52 4.61 -4.33 12.40
N ALA A 53 4.60 -5.61 12.77
CA ALA A 53 3.49 -6.19 13.52
C ALA A 53 3.28 -5.44 14.83
N LYS A 54 4.37 -5.12 15.50
CA LYS A 54 4.33 -4.41 16.75
C LYS A 54 3.88 -2.97 16.58
N GLU A 55 4.45 -2.29 15.61
CA GLU A 55 4.13 -0.89 15.36
C GLU A 55 2.67 -0.67 14.99
N LEU A 56 2.13 -1.54 14.15
CA LEU A 56 0.76 -1.40 13.67
C LEU A 56 -0.25 -2.18 14.51
N SER A 57 0.20 -2.92 15.50
CA SER A 57 -0.66 -3.75 16.36
C SER A 57 -1.47 -4.74 15.52
N VAL A 58 -0.79 -5.43 14.62
CA VAL A 58 -1.42 -6.46 13.79
C VAL A 58 -0.70 -7.78 13.99
N SER A 59 -1.34 -8.87 13.56
CA SER A 59 -0.73 -10.18 13.67
C SER A 59 0.44 -10.32 12.71
N LEU A 60 1.41 -11.15 13.11
CA LEU A 60 2.55 -11.41 12.24
C LEU A 60 2.11 -12.06 10.93
N CYS A 61 1.05 -12.86 10.97
CA CYS A 61 0.52 -13.50 9.77
C CYS A 61 0.10 -12.47 8.72
N LYS A 62 -0.47 -11.37 9.15
CA LYS A 62 -0.87 -10.32 8.20
C LYS A 62 0.34 -9.67 7.56
N VAL A 63 1.41 -9.48 8.31
CA VAL A 63 2.64 -8.92 7.78
C VAL A 63 3.30 -9.90 6.82
N THR A 64 3.31 -11.19 7.18
CA THR A 64 3.89 -12.21 6.31
C THR A 64 3.16 -12.27 4.97
N ARG A 65 1.82 -12.15 5.01
CA ARG A 65 1.05 -12.09 3.77
C ARG A 65 1.48 -10.90 2.91
N GLY A 66 1.68 -9.74 3.54
CA GLY A 66 2.16 -8.56 2.83
C GLY A 66 3.54 -8.77 2.23
N SER A 67 4.40 -9.46 2.97
CA SER A 67 5.73 -9.77 2.47
C SER A 67 5.68 -10.58 1.18
N LYS A 68 4.77 -11.55 1.11
CA LYS A 68 4.62 -12.35 -0.09
C LYS A 68 4.21 -11.49 -1.28
N ILE A 69 3.33 -10.52 -1.04
CA ILE A 69 2.91 -9.60 -2.09
C ILE A 69 4.10 -8.79 -2.59
N CYS A 70 4.88 -8.23 -1.67
CA CYS A 70 6.02 -7.39 -2.03
C CYS A 70 7.10 -8.17 -2.78
N LYS A 71 7.21 -9.47 -2.54
CA LYS A 71 8.22 -10.29 -3.20
C LYS A 71 7.79 -10.76 -4.58
N SER A 72 6.53 -10.56 -4.92
CA SER A 72 6.05 -10.93 -6.25
C SER A 72 6.63 -9.92 -7.27
N PRO A 73 7.32 -10.41 -8.32
CA PRO A 73 7.96 -9.50 -9.27
C PRO A 73 6.98 -8.62 -10.04
N ASN A 74 5.74 -9.04 -10.15
CA ASN A 74 4.74 -8.29 -10.90
C ASN A 74 3.76 -7.53 -10.02
N ALA A 75 4.06 -7.40 -8.73
CA ALA A 75 3.15 -6.70 -7.82
C ALA A 75 3.08 -5.21 -8.20
N ILE A 76 1.86 -4.74 -8.37
CA ILE A 76 1.63 -3.35 -8.74
C ILE A 76 2.15 -2.39 -7.67
N VAL A 77 2.05 -2.79 -6.40
CA VAL A 77 2.49 -1.95 -5.30
C VAL A 77 3.98 -1.61 -5.41
N ASN A 78 4.78 -2.53 -5.91
CA ASN A 78 6.21 -2.26 -6.05
C ASN A 78 6.48 -1.15 -7.03
N LYS A 79 5.68 -1.08 -8.09
CA LYS A 79 5.80 -0.04 -9.09
C LYS A 79 5.64 1.35 -8.48
N TYR A 80 4.69 1.49 -7.57
CA TYR A 80 4.38 2.81 -7.01
C TYR A 80 5.18 3.17 -5.77
N LEU A 81 5.63 2.18 -5.01
CA LEU A 81 6.39 2.46 -3.79
C LEU A 81 7.89 2.54 -4.03
N ILE A 82 8.41 1.82 -5.00
CA ILE A 82 9.84 1.83 -5.27
C ILE A 82 10.20 2.91 -6.29
N ASN A 83 9.44 3.01 -7.35
CA ASN A 83 9.75 3.92 -8.44
C ASN A 83 9.14 5.29 -8.28
N GLY A 84 8.13 5.36 -7.52
CA GLY A 84 7.46 6.63 -7.33
C GLY A 84 7.99 7.44 -6.23
N ASP A 85 8.61 7.15 -5.62
CA ASP A 85 8.79 7.79 -4.51
C ASP A 85 9.65 8.67 -4.41
N ASN A 86 9.57 8.26 -4.91
CA ASN A 86 9.79 8.72 -4.89
C ASN A 86 9.44 9.45 -4.34
N TYR A 87 9.18 9.27 -4.19
CA TYR A 87 8.53 9.58 -3.76
C TYR A 87 8.78 10.15 -3.20
N ASN A 88 9.28 9.87 -3.48
CA ASN A 88 9.64 10.16 -3.16
C ASN A 88 10.34 10.78 -3.26
N GLU A 89 10.68 10.95 -3.66
CA GLU A 89 11.37 11.12 -4.00
C GLU A 89 12.36 11.34 -3.52
N ARG A 90 12.69 11.27 -3.06
CA ARG A 90 13.49 11.18 -2.58
C ARG A 90 14.11 10.34 -2.45
N ASN A 91 13.79 9.79 -2.51
CA ASN A 91 14.12 8.80 -2.55
C ASN A 91 14.16 8.28 -3.54
N LYS A 92 13.84 8.66 -4.19
CA LYS A 92 13.86 8.13 -5.17
C LYS A 92 14.92 7.75 -5.83
N LYS A 93 15.66 7.86 -5.68
CA LYS A 93 16.68 7.40 -6.21
C LYS A 93 17.44 6.50 -5.55
N GLN A 94 17.41 6.32 -4.59
CA GLN A 94 18.03 5.42 -4.01
C GLN A 94 17.48 4.19 -4.01
N TYR A 95 16.71 4.05 -4.30
CA TYR A 95 16.38 2.83 -4.58
C TYR A 95 16.39 2.63 -5.98
N SER A 96 16.58 2.90 -6.53
CA SER A 96 16.26 2.57 -7.66
C SER A 96 16.67 2.12 -8.30
N ALA A 97 17.08 1.90 -8.35
CA ALA A 97 17.08 1.53 -8.99
C ALA A 97 16.91 0.89 -9.38
N ASN A 98 16.66 0.80 -9.18
CA ASN A 98 16.19 0.49 -9.44
C ASN A 98 15.85 0.35 -9.78
N LYS A 99 16.24 0.38 -9.84
CA LYS A 99 15.79 0.43 -10.23
C LYS A 99 15.78 0.39 -10.64
#